data_decc7801b5bebc6ae7014ebedfb85e1c
#
_entry.id   decc7801b5bebc6ae7014ebedfb85e1c
#
_cell.length_a   1.000
_cell.length_b   1.000
_cell.length_c   1.000
_cell.angle_alpha   90.00
_cell.angle_beta   90.00
_cell.angle_gamma   90.00
#
_symmetry.space_group_name_H-M   'P 1'
#
loop_
_entity.id
_entity.type
_entity.pdbx_description
1 polymer ?
#
loop_
_entity_poly.entity_id
_entity_poly.type
_entity_poly.pdbx_seq_one_letter_code
_entity_poly.pdbx_strand_id
1 'polypeptide(L)'
;MIRGAIFDLDGVLLDSMGIWEDLGARYLRRLHITPEPGLNEVLFPMSMEQGAAYLKAHYPLQQSEAEICGGIAQMLKDYYAQEVPAKPGAAALLEFLAERSVSMAAATSSPREHVTAALDRLGLLPYLKAVFTTGEVGVSKHEPVIYHLAAEALGTAPAETLVFEESLYALKTAKTAGFRTVGVLDAHGETDQAGLKEAAEVYLTSLTEFPGHWEPLNK
;
A
#
# COMPACT_ATOMS: atom_id res chain seq x y z
N MET A 1 -16.55 3.92 20.42
CA MET A 1 -15.30 4.72 20.56
C MET A 1 -14.18 3.99 19.83
N ILE A 2 -13.42 4.67 18.99
CA ILE A 2 -12.29 4.11 18.24
C ILE A 2 -11.11 3.86 19.16
N ARG A 3 -10.54 2.65 19.10
CA ARG A 3 -9.40 2.19 19.91
C ARG A 3 -8.29 1.59 19.07
N GLY A 4 -8.58 1.18 17.82
CA GLY A 4 -7.64 0.60 16.90
C GLY A 4 -7.68 1.27 15.52
N ALA A 5 -6.54 1.23 14.82
CA ALA A 5 -6.46 1.59 13.41
C ALA A 5 -5.52 0.63 12.67
N ILE A 6 -5.97 0.16 11.53
CA ILE A 6 -5.24 -0.73 10.62
C ILE A 6 -5.04 0.03 9.32
N PHE A 7 -3.81 0.11 8.87
CA PHE A 7 -3.45 0.81 7.64
C PHE A 7 -3.01 -0.17 6.56
N ASP A 8 -3.55 -0.05 5.35
CA ASP A 8 -2.74 -0.43 4.22
C ASP A 8 -1.51 0.46 4.14
N LEU A 9 -0.51 0.06 3.38
CA LEU A 9 0.74 0.81 3.27
C LEU A 9 0.87 1.49 1.92
N ASP A 10 0.76 0.74 0.84
CA ASP A 10 0.97 1.24 -0.52
C ASP A 10 -0.24 2.05 -0.98
N GLY A 11 -0.05 3.33 -1.29
CA GLY A 11 -1.16 4.24 -1.60
C GLY A 11 -1.88 4.83 -0.38
N VAL A 12 -1.58 4.36 0.86
CA VAL A 12 -2.16 4.88 2.10
C VAL A 12 -1.12 5.61 2.96
N LEU A 13 -0.13 4.92 3.52
CA LEU A 13 0.96 5.56 4.26
C LEU A 13 2.19 5.84 3.40
N LEU A 14 2.41 5.03 2.36
CA LEU A 14 3.51 5.15 1.41
C LEU A 14 2.97 5.63 0.05
N ASP A 15 3.64 6.61 -0.54
CA ASP A 15 3.35 7.10 -1.89
C ASP A 15 4.14 6.27 -2.91
N SER A 16 3.80 4.99 -2.98
CA SER A 16 4.55 3.95 -3.69
C SER A 16 3.92 3.54 -5.02
N MET A 17 2.63 3.84 -5.24
CA MET A 17 1.91 3.28 -6.37
C MET A 17 2.43 3.74 -7.73
N GLY A 18 2.97 4.95 -7.81
CA GLY A 18 3.52 5.50 -9.07
C GLY A 18 4.70 4.71 -9.65
N ILE A 19 5.40 3.86 -8.86
CA ILE A 19 6.51 3.06 -9.41
C ILE A 19 6.04 2.03 -10.44
N TRP A 20 4.81 1.55 -10.30
CA TRP A 20 4.26 0.53 -11.19
C TRP A 20 3.99 1.05 -12.60
N GLU A 21 3.81 2.37 -12.74
CA GLU A 21 3.57 3.00 -14.05
C GLU A 21 4.80 2.98 -14.95
N ASP A 22 6.01 3.02 -14.40
CA ASP A 22 7.23 3.10 -15.20
C ASP A 22 8.31 2.06 -14.84
N LEU A 23 7.91 0.97 -14.17
CA LEU A 23 8.80 -0.05 -13.63
C LEU A 23 9.78 -0.61 -14.67
N GLY A 24 9.28 -1.01 -15.85
CA GLY A 24 10.11 -1.52 -16.95
C GLY A 24 11.06 -0.46 -17.51
N ALA A 25 10.57 0.76 -17.66
CA ALA A 25 11.39 1.90 -18.12
C ALA A 25 12.50 2.24 -17.11
N ARG A 26 12.22 2.20 -15.82
CA ARG A 26 13.23 2.37 -14.76
C ARG A 26 14.29 1.29 -14.82
N TYR A 27 13.88 0.03 -15.01
CA TYR A 27 14.82 -1.08 -15.14
C TYR A 27 15.78 -0.90 -16.32
N LEU A 28 15.27 -0.52 -17.50
CA LEU A 28 16.09 -0.22 -18.68
C LEU A 28 17.07 0.95 -18.42
N ARG A 29 16.58 2.05 -17.83
CA ARG A 29 17.42 3.21 -17.49
C ARG A 29 18.56 2.83 -16.52
N ARG A 30 18.30 1.95 -15.56
CA ARG A 30 19.34 1.43 -14.64
C ARG A 30 20.44 0.67 -15.38
N LEU A 31 20.09 0.07 -16.53
CA LEU A 31 21.04 -0.60 -17.43
C LEU A 31 21.61 0.34 -18.51
N HIS A 32 21.39 1.65 -18.40
CA HIS A 32 21.77 2.67 -19.38
C HIS A 32 21.13 2.46 -20.77
N ILE A 33 19.98 1.82 -20.83
CA ILE A 33 19.18 1.63 -22.05
C ILE A 33 18.03 2.64 -22.05
N THR A 34 17.87 3.39 -23.13
CA THR A 34 16.76 4.33 -23.30
C THR A 34 15.48 3.56 -23.63
N PRO A 35 14.43 3.65 -22.80
CA PRO A 35 13.14 3.03 -23.13
C PRO A 35 12.46 3.77 -24.29
N GLU A 36 11.74 3.03 -25.13
CA GLU A 36 10.92 3.61 -26.18
C GLU A 36 9.70 4.33 -25.58
N PRO A 37 9.19 5.40 -26.22
CA PRO A 37 7.92 6.00 -25.86
C PRO A 37 6.78 4.97 -25.92
N GLY A 38 5.88 4.99 -24.92
CA GLY A 38 4.76 4.05 -24.87
C GLY A 38 5.08 2.67 -24.27
N LEU A 39 6.31 2.45 -23.79
CA LEU A 39 6.69 1.15 -23.18
C LEU A 39 5.80 0.80 -21.98
N ASN A 40 5.44 1.79 -21.16
CA ASN A 40 4.69 1.55 -19.94
C ASN A 40 3.27 1.06 -20.25
N GLU A 41 2.62 1.62 -21.24
CA GLU A 41 1.28 1.22 -21.72
C GLU A 41 1.30 -0.22 -22.24
N VAL A 42 2.40 -0.62 -22.88
CA VAL A 42 2.58 -2.00 -23.38
C VAL A 42 2.78 -2.99 -22.22
N LEU A 43 3.59 -2.62 -21.22
CA LEU A 43 3.92 -3.51 -20.09
C LEU A 43 2.81 -3.58 -19.05
N PHE A 44 1.98 -2.55 -18.92
CA PHE A 44 0.97 -2.44 -17.85
C PHE A 44 0.05 -3.65 -17.70
N PRO A 45 -0.49 -4.27 -18.79
CA PRO A 45 -1.36 -5.45 -18.68
C PRO A 45 -0.58 -6.78 -18.50
N MET A 46 0.75 -6.77 -18.50
CA MET A 46 1.57 -7.97 -18.48
C MET A 46 1.91 -8.43 -17.06
N SER A 47 2.05 -9.74 -16.87
CA SER A 47 2.69 -10.26 -15.68
C SER A 47 4.19 -9.90 -15.66
N MET A 48 4.85 -10.07 -14.51
CA MET A 48 6.30 -9.82 -14.40
C MET A 48 7.10 -10.64 -15.42
N GLU A 49 6.75 -11.92 -15.59
CA GLU A 49 7.39 -12.84 -16.52
C GLU A 49 7.14 -12.43 -17.98
N GLN A 50 5.90 -12.04 -18.30
CA GLN A 50 5.55 -11.53 -19.64
C GLN A 50 6.29 -10.25 -19.95
N GLY A 51 6.37 -9.33 -18.99
CA GLY A 51 7.13 -8.09 -19.12
C GLY A 51 8.63 -8.35 -19.32
N ALA A 52 9.21 -9.28 -18.57
CA ALA A 52 10.62 -9.66 -18.73
C ALA A 52 10.90 -10.28 -20.11
N ALA A 53 10.01 -11.16 -20.59
CA ALA A 53 10.10 -11.75 -21.94
C ALA A 53 9.99 -10.65 -23.02
N TYR A 54 9.06 -9.72 -22.86
CA TYR A 54 8.92 -8.57 -23.76
C TYR A 54 10.19 -7.72 -23.80
N LEU A 55 10.72 -7.34 -22.64
CA LEU A 55 11.93 -6.53 -22.53
C LEU A 55 13.13 -7.24 -23.21
N LYS A 56 13.30 -8.55 -22.99
CA LYS A 56 14.36 -9.33 -23.60
C LYS A 56 14.23 -9.41 -25.12
N ALA A 57 13.02 -9.50 -25.65
CA ALA A 57 12.78 -9.59 -27.09
C ALA A 57 13.00 -8.24 -27.84
N HIS A 58 12.76 -7.11 -27.16
CA HIS A 58 12.74 -5.78 -27.80
C HIS A 58 13.96 -4.90 -27.47
N TYR A 59 14.74 -5.25 -26.45
CA TYR A 59 15.90 -4.47 -26.02
C TYR A 59 17.17 -5.33 -26.02
N PRO A 60 18.37 -4.74 -26.18
CA PRO A 60 19.64 -5.47 -26.28
C PRO A 60 20.11 -5.99 -24.90
N LEU A 61 19.21 -6.72 -24.22
CA LEU A 61 19.48 -7.32 -22.92
C LEU A 61 20.21 -8.65 -23.06
N GLN A 62 21.33 -8.81 -22.33
CA GLN A 62 22.10 -10.04 -22.29
C GLN A 62 21.53 -11.04 -21.25
N GLN A 63 20.79 -10.50 -20.26
CA GLN A 63 20.21 -11.25 -19.17
C GLN A 63 19.15 -12.24 -19.67
N SER A 64 18.98 -13.36 -18.98
CA SER A 64 17.83 -14.24 -19.11
C SER A 64 16.57 -13.58 -18.57
N GLU A 65 15.39 -14.05 -18.92
CA GLU A 65 14.12 -13.56 -18.38
C GLU A 65 14.08 -13.65 -16.84
N ALA A 66 14.61 -14.74 -16.27
CA ALA A 66 14.70 -14.91 -14.81
C ALA A 66 15.63 -13.87 -14.16
N GLU A 67 16.74 -13.52 -14.79
CA GLU A 67 17.64 -12.46 -14.31
C GLU A 67 17.01 -11.08 -14.45
N ILE A 68 16.21 -10.83 -15.49
CA ILE A 68 15.44 -9.59 -15.64
C ILE A 68 14.42 -9.47 -14.51
N CYS A 69 13.62 -10.51 -14.25
CA CYS A 69 12.69 -10.55 -13.12
C CYS A 69 13.41 -10.30 -11.78
N GLY A 70 14.53 -10.98 -11.55
CA GLY A 70 15.34 -10.79 -10.35
C GLY A 70 15.90 -9.37 -10.22
N GLY A 71 16.32 -8.78 -11.33
CA GLY A 71 16.81 -7.38 -11.37
C GLY A 71 15.71 -6.36 -11.07
N ILE A 72 14.49 -6.59 -11.58
CA ILE A 72 13.32 -5.76 -11.27
C ILE A 72 12.91 -5.91 -9.80
N ALA A 73 12.89 -7.13 -9.27
CA ALA A 73 12.60 -7.38 -7.86
C ALA A 73 13.61 -6.70 -6.93
N GLN A 74 14.91 -6.75 -7.28
CA GLN A 74 15.94 -6.04 -6.52
C GLN A 74 15.77 -4.52 -6.62
N MET A 75 15.39 -4.00 -7.77
CA MET A 75 15.14 -2.57 -7.95
C MET A 75 13.93 -2.11 -7.10
N LEU A 76 12.87 -2.90 -7.03
CA LEU A 76 11.75 -2.62 -6.12
C LEU A 76 12.19 -2.61 -4.66
N LYS A 77 12.99 -3.58 -4.24
CA LYS A 77 13.56 -3.62 -2.88
C LYS A 77 14.38 -2.37 -2.57
N ASP A 78 15.25 -1.96 -3.49
CA ASP A 78 16.08 -0.75 -3.37
C ASP A 78 15.18 0.51 -3.27
N TYR A 79 14.12 0.58 -4.08
CA TYR A 79 13.16 1.69 -4.08
C TYR A 79 12.47 1.86 -2.71
N TYR A 80 11.95 0.78 -2.13
CA TYR A 80 11.35 0.86 -0.79
C TYR A 80 12.38 1.24 0.27
N ALA A 81 13.57 0.68 0.21
CA ALA A 81 14.61 0.94 1.20
C ALA A 81 15.17 2.37 1.14
N GLN A 82 15.19 3.01 -0.05
CA GLN A 82 15.96 4.23 -0.26
C GLN A 82 15.13 5.43 -0.76
N GLU A 83 14.06 5.20 -1.53
CA GLU A 83 13.41 6.26 -2.30
C GLU A 83 11.95 6.53 -1.90
N VAL A 84 11.12 5.48 -1.69
CA VAL A 84 9.67 5.64 -1.52
C VAL A 84 9.34 6.71 -0.47
N PRO A 85 8.55 7.75 -0.80
CA PRO A 85 8.17 8.76 0.17
C PRO A 85 6.96 8.32 1.00
N ALA A 86 6.78 8.94 2.16
CA ALA A 86 5.51 8.88 2.88
C ALA A 86 4.45 9.71 2.15
N LYS A 87 3.18 9.29 2.19
CA LYS A 87 2.10 10.14 1.73
C LYS A 87 2.00 11.41 2.58
N PRO A 88 1.62 12.55 1.97
CA PRO A 88 1.43 13.78 2.71
C PRO A 88 0.48 13.61 3.90
N GLY A 89 0.94 13.93 5.09
CA GLY A 89 0.18 13.80 6.34
C GLY A 89 0.27 12.45 7.05
N ALA A 90 0.99 11.45 6.50
CA ALA A 90 1.08 10.12 7.12
C ALA A 90 1.64 10.17 8.55
N ALA A 91 2.80 10.82 8.75
CA ALA A 91 3.39 10.95 10.09
C ALA A 91 2.47 11.70 11.06
N ALA A 92 1.89 12.83 10.62
CA ALA A 92 0.98 13.63 11.44
C ALA A 92 -0.30 12.86 11.82
N LEU A 93 -0.82 12.01 10.93
CA LEU A 93 -1.96 11.13 11.23
C LEU A 93 -1.62 10.09 12.29
N LEU A 94 -0.47 9.43 12.16
CA LEU A 94 -0.04 8.42 13.16
C LEU A 94 0.21 9.07 14.53
N GLU A 95 0.85 10.24 14.57
CA GLU A 95 1.04 11.01 15.80
C GLU A 95 -0.31 11.42 16.42
N PHE A 96 -1.23 11.96 15.64
CA PHE A 96 -2.57 12.34 16.07
C PHE A 96 -3.33 11.18 16.74
N LEU A 97 -3.24 9.97 16.17
CA LEU A 97 -3.88 8.78 16.72
C LEU A 97 -3.15 8.25 17.96
N ALA A 98 -1.81 8.30 17.99
CA ALA A 98 -1.01 7.90 19.13
C ALA A 98 -1.31 8.77 20.38
N GLU A 99 -1.41 10.09 20.21
CA GLU A 99 -1.82 11.03 21.28
C GLU A 99 -3.19 10.69 21.89
N ARG A 100 -4.04 10.00 21.12
CA ARG A 100 -5.38 9.56 21.54
C ARG A 100 -5.43 8.11 22.02
N SER A 101 -4.25 7.52 22.23
CA SER A 101 -4.09 6.14 22.69
C SER A 101 -4.76 5.10 21.77
N VAL A 102 -4.85 5.40 20.46
CA VAL A 102 -5.28 4.44 19.45
C VAL A 102 -4.12 3.51 19.12
N SER A 103 -4.31 2.21 19.28
CA SER A 103 -3.32 1.21 18.88
C SER A 103 -3.34 1.02 17.37
N MET A 104 -2.16 0.94 16.74
CA MET A 104 -2.04 0.93 15.29
C MET A 104 -1.30 -0.31 14.77
N ALA A 105 -1.74 -0.84 13.62
CA ALA A 105 -1.07 -1.91 12.89
C ALA A 105 -1.14 -1.66 11.39
N ALA A 106 -0.29 -2.35 10.64
CA ALA A 106 -0.36 -2.37 9.18
C ALA A 106 -0.84 -3.73 8.67
N ALA A 107 -1.59 -3.70 7.56
CA ALA A 107 -2.05 -4.86 6.80
C ALA A 107 -1.81 -4.59 5.30
N THR A 108 -0.83 -5.26 4.70
CA THR A 108 -0.35 -4.97 3.34
C THR A 108 -0.24 -6.21 2.47
N SER A 109 -0.29 -6.04 1.17
CA SER A 109 0.01 -7.09 0.18
C SER A 109 1.49 -7.12 -0.22
N SER A 110 2.27 -6.11 0.16
CA SER A 110 3.69 -6.02 -0.15
C SER A 110 4.56 -6.90 0.74
N PRO A 111 5.74 -7.34 0.27
CA PRO A 111 6.69 -8.12 1.07
C PRO A 111 7.13 -7.36 2.33
N ARG A 112 7.17 -8.05 3.46
CA ARG A 112 7.55 -7.49 4.77
C ARG A 112 8.86 -6.70 4.71
N GLU A 113 9.89 -7.26 4.09
CA GLU A 113 11.21 -6.64 4.03
C GLU A 113 11.20 -5.27 3.32
N HIS A 114 10.36 -5.12 2.28
CA HIS A 114 10.22 -3.85 1.55
C HIS A 114 9.58 -2.79 2.44
N VAL A 115 8.41 -3.09 2.98
CA VAL A 115 7.63 -2.09 3.73
C VAL A 115 8.26 -1.75 5.07
N THR A 116 8.88 -2.70 5.77
CA THR A 116 9.55 -2.40 7.03
C THR A 116 10.78 -1.52 6.84
N ALA A 117 11.56 -1.71 5.77
CA ALA A 117 12.68 -0.84 5.44
C ALA A 117 12.21 0.60 5.15
N ALA A 118 11.11 0.76 4.40
CA ALA A 118 10.52 2.08 4.12
C ALA A 118 9.99 2.74 5.40
N LEU A 119 9.20 2.03 6.20
CA LEU A 119 8.62 2.54 7.43
C LEU A 119 9.67 2.95 8.46
N ASP A 120 10.76 2.17 8.57
CA ASP A 120 11.87 2.48 9.48
C ASP A 120 12.60 3.76 9.03
N ARG A 121 12.99 3.84 7.75
CA ARG A 121 13.63 5.03 7.17
C ARG A 121 12.78 6.29 7.32
N LEU A 122 11.45 6.16 7.20
CA LEU A 122 10.52 7.28 7.30
C LEU A 122 10.11 7.62 8.75
N GLY A 123 10.59 6.84 9.73
CA GLY A 123 10.25 7.03 11.15
C GLY A 123 8.80 6.67 11.49
N LEU A 124 8.11 5.90 10.63
CA LEU A 124 6.71 5.51 10.84
C LEU A 124 6.56 4.19 11.59
N LEU A 125 7.57 3.31 11.53
CA LEU A 125 7.54 1.98 12.13
C LEU A 125 7.26 1.99 13.65
N PRO A 126 7.80 2.92 14.45
CA PRO A 126 7.56 2.95 15.90
C PRO A 126 6.10 3.18 16.31
N TYR A 127 5.26 3.71 15.44
CA TYR A 127 3.82 3.89 15.70
C TYR A 127 3.02 2.60 15.54
N LEU A 128 3.56 1.61 14.83
CA LEU A 128 2.86 0.39 14.47
C LEU A 128 3.23 -0.75 15.43
N LYS A 129 2.24 -1.27 16.16
CA LYS A 129 2.41 -2.41 17.08
C LYS A 129 2.76 -3.71 16.33
N ALA A 130 2.25 -3.86 15.10
CA ALA A 130 2.49 -5.02 14.25
C ALA A 130 2.33 -4.64 12.77
N VAL A 131 3.01 -5.42 11.92
CA VAL A 131 2.83 -5.38 10.45
C VAL A 131 2.42 -6.78 10.02
N PHE A 132 1.33 -6.91 9.30
CA PHE A 132 0.84 -8.16 8.70
C PHE A 132 0.94 -8.08 7.19
N THR A 133 1.35 -9.18 6.56
CA THR A 133 1.39 -9.26 5.10
C THR A 133 0.53 -10.40 4.58
N THR A 134 -0.12 -10.22 3.43
CA THR A 134 -0.93 -11.27 2.81
C THR A 134 -0.09 -12.50 2.47
N GLY A 135 1.19 -12.31 2.14
CA GLY A 135 2.12 -13.41 1.86
C GLY A 135 2.36 -14.32 3.07
N GLU A 136 2.43 -13.77 4.29
CA GLU A 136 2.59 -14.55 5.52
C GLU A 136 1.27 -15.14 6.03
N VAL A 137 0.15 -14.43 5.82
CA VAL A 137 -1.19 -14.89 6.19
C VAL A 137 -1.67 -16.00 5.24
N GLY A 138 -1.20 -16.01 3.99
CA GLY A 138 -1.52 -17.02 2.99
C GLY A 138 -2.84 -16.78 2.24
N VAL A 139 -3.53 -15.65 2.50
CA VAL A 139 -4.75 -15.24 1.81
C VAL A 139 -4.71 -13.76 1.45
N SER A 140 -5.36 -13.38 0.36
CA SER A 140 -5.44 -11.99 -0.08
C SER A 140 -6.47 -11.18 0.71
N LYS A 141 -6.50 -9.86 0.54
CA LYS A 141 -7.49 -8.96 1.14
C LYS A 141 -8.92 -9.11 0.61
N HIS A 142 -9.16 -10.07 -0.30
CA HIS A 142 -10.53 -10.51 -0.62
C HIS A 142 -11.18 -11.26 0.56
N GLU A 143 -10.37 -11.74 1.50
CA GLU A 143 -10.81 -12.33 2.75
C GLU A 143 -10.39 -11.44 3.93
N PRO A 144 -11.23 -11.31 4.98
CA PRO A 144 -10.96 -10.38 6.09
C PRO A 144 -9.93 -10.87 7.09
N VAL A 145 -9.26 -12.01 6.84
CA VAL A 145 -8.36 -12.69 7.79
C VAL A 145 -7.27 -11.75 8.30
N ILE A 146 -6.63 -11.02 7.40
CA ILE A 146 -5.51 -10.11 7.77
C ILE A 146 -5.99 -8.99 8.71
N TYR A 147 -7.21 -8.46 8.50
CA TYR A 147 -7.78 -7.41 9.35
C TYR A 147 -8.15 -7.95 10.74
N HIS A 148 -8.69 -9.18 10.82
CA HIS A 148 -9.00 -9.80 12.09
C HIS A 148 -7.73 -10.10 12.90
N LEU A 149 -6.66 -10.62 12.27
CA LEU A 149 -5.37 -10.83 12.91
C LEU A 149 -4.77 -9.53 13.44
N ALA A 150 -4.87 -8.46 12.64
CA ALA A 150 -4.39 -7.14 13.06
C ALA A 150 -5.21 -6.60 14.25
N ALA A 151 -6.54 -6.67 14.22
CA ALA A 151 -7.39 -6.23 15.32
C ALA A 151 -7.15 -7.03 16.60
N GLU A 152 -6.96 -8.36 16.50
CA GLU A 152 -6.58 -9.23 17.63
C GLU A 152 -5.25 -8.78 18.26
N ALA A 153 -4.23 -8.52 17.46
CA ALA A 153 -2.94 -8.02 17.93
C ALA A 153 -3.05 -6.64 18.60
N LEU A 154 -4.00 -5.81 18.17
CA LEU A 154 -4.30 -4.52 18.78
C LEU A 154 -5.11 -4.66 20.08
N GLY A 155 -5.81 -5.78 20.28
CA GLY A 155 -6.74 -6.00 21.39
C GLY A 155 -8.05 -5.19 21.22
N THR A 156 -8.54 -5.04 19.99
CA THR A 156 -9.72 -4.24 19.66
C THR A 156 -10.76 -5.05 18.87
N ALA A 157 -12.04 -4.73 19.03
CA ALA A 157 -13.10 -5.31 18.22
C ALA A 157 -13.18 -4.63 16.84
N PRO A 158 -13.69 -5.31 15.79
CA PRO A 158 -13.86 -4.70 14.48
C PRO A 158 -14.59 -3.34 14.51
N ALA A 159 -15.70 -3.24 15.24
CA ALA A 159 -16.48 -2.00 15.37
C ALA A 159 -15.75 -0.85 16.10
N GLU A 160 -14.63 -1.13 16.78
CA GLU A 160 -13.76 -0.17 17.45
C GLU A 160 -12.49 0.14 16.64
N THR A 161 -12.36 -0.45 15.43
CA THR A 161 -11.14 -0.42 14.63
C THR A 161 -11.41 0.21 13.27
N LEU A 162 -10.65 1.26 12.95
CA LEU A 162 -10.61 1.87 11.62
C LEU A 162 -9.73 1.02 10.69
N VAL A 163 -10.14 0.86 9.44
CA VAL A 163 -9.32 0.32 8.36
C VAL A 163 -9.16 1.40 7.30
N PHE A 164 -7.92 1.79 7.03
CA PHE A 164 -7.54 2.75 5.98
C PHE A 164 -7.10 1.99 4.74
N GLU A 165 -7.79 2.21 3.64
CA GLU A 165 -7.57 1.51 2.36
C GLU A 165 -7.77 2.45 1.18
N GLU A 166 -6.98 2.25 0.13
CA GLU A 166 -7.13 2.89 -1.17
C GLU A 166 -7.89 2.01 -2.17
N SER A 167 -7.97 0.69 -1.93
CA SER A 167 -8.60 -0.28 -2.83
C SER A 167 -10.04 -0.57 -2.45
N LEU A 168 -10.96 -0.41 -3.40
CA LEU A 168 -12.39 -0.61 -3.20
C LEU A 168 -12.75 -2.02 -2.70
N TYR A 169 -12.13 -3.06 -3.30
CA TYR A 169 -12.42 -4.44 -2.89
C TYR A 169 -11.99 -4.72 -1.44
N ALA A 170 -10.81 -4.24 -1.06
CA ALA A 170 -10.25 -4.42 0.27
C ALA A 170 -11.06 -3.65 1.33
N LEU A 171 -11.46 -2.40 1.00
CA LEU A 171 -12.34 -1.61 1.86
C LEU A 171 -13.70 -2.29 2.07
N LYS A 172 -14.32 -2.83 1.00
CA LYS A 172 -15.59 -3.58 1.09
C LYS A 172 -15.45 -4.84 1.95
N THR A 173 -14.33 -5.54 1.83
CA THR A 173 -14.03 -6.72 2.66
C THR A 173 -13.97 -6.34 4.14
N ALA A 174 -13.22 -5.28 4.48
CA ALA A 174 -13.14 -4.78 5.86
C ALA A 174 -14.52 -4.34 6.38
N LYS A 175 -15.30 -3.59 5.59
CA LYS A 175 -16.65 -3.15 5.95
C LYS A 175 -17.59 -4.33 6.23
N THR A 176 -17.58 -5.34 5.36
CA THR A 176 -18.40 -6.54 5.52
C THR A 176 -18.05 -7.34 6.77
N ALA A 177 -16.77 -7.28 7.18
CA ALA A 177 -16.28 -7.90 8.41
C ALA A 177 -16.56 -7.06 9.69
N GLY A 178 -17.26 -5.93 9.55
CA GLY A 178 -17.71 -5.10 10.68
C GLY A 178 -16.70 -4.03 11.12
N PHE A 179 -15.65 -3.80 10.35
CA PHE A 179 -14.70 -2.70 10.60
C PHE A 179 -15.27 -1.35 10.18
N ARG A 180 -14.78 -0.29 10.84
CA ARG A 180 -15.02 1.09 10.45
C ARG A 180 -14.06 1.45 9.31
N THR A 181 -14.52 2.08 8.26
CA THR A 181 -13.76 2.21 7.01
C THR A 181 -13.42 3.64 6.64
N VAL A 182 -12.15 3.85 6.28
CA VAL A 182 -11.62 5.11 5.77
C VAL A 182 -11.03 4.86 4.39
N GLY A 183 -11.70 5.35 3.35
CA GLY A 183 -11.18 5.33 1.98
C GLY A 183 -10.16 6.46 1.78
N VAL A 184 -9.04 6.15 1.18
CA VAL A 184 -7.97 7.12 0.92
C VAL A 184 -7.75 7.25 -0.59
N LEU A 185 -7.75 8.48 -1.09
CA LEU A 185 -7.43 8.76 -2.49
C LEU A 185 -5.97 8.41 -2.78
N ASP A 186 -5.77 7.58 -3.78
CA ASP A 186 -4.48 7.43 -4.45
C ASP A 186 -4.63 7.69 -5.95
N ALA A 187 -3.72 8.50 -6.53
CA ALA A 187 -3.80 8.92 -7.93
C ALA A 187 -3.49 7.79 -8.92
N HIS A 188 -2.77 6.76 -8.46
CA HIS A 188 -2.28 5.62 -9.25
C HIS A 188 -2.91 4.29 -8.82
N GLY A 189 -3.81 4.32 -7.81
CA GLY A 189 -4.46 3.15 -7.22
C GLY A 189 -5.81 2.83 -7.85
N GLU A 190 -6.86 2.88 -7.03
CA GLU A 190 -8.23 2.54 -7.43
C GLU A 190 -8.78 3.47 -8.52
N THR A 191 -9.32 2.90 -9.57
CA THR A 191 -9.94 3.66 -10.66
C THR A 191 -11.40 4.04 -10.38
N ASP A 192 -12.12 3.22 -9.59
CA ASP A 192 -13.49 3.50 -9.15
C ASP A 192 -13.49 4.33 -7.85
N GLN A 193 -13.03 5.56 -7.94
CA GLN A 193 -13.02 6.49 -6.81
C GLN A 193 -14.44 6.80 -6.29
N ALA A 194 -15.45 6.78 -7.16
CA ALA A 194 -16.84 6.99 -6.77
C ALA A 194 -17.33 5.83 -5.88
N GLY A 195 -17.06 4.60 -6.30
CA GLY A 195 -17.37 3.40 -5.51
C GLY A 195 -16.61 3.35 -4.19
N LEU A 196 -15.31 3.74 -4.17
CA LEU A 196 -14.52 3.82 -2.94
C LEU A 196 -15.14 4.81 -1.95
N LYS A 197 -15.52 6.00 -2.43
CA LYS A 197 -16.16 7.03 -1.62
C LYS A 197 -17.52 6.59 -1.06
N GLU A 198 -18.32 5.89 -1.83
CA GLU A 198 -19.62 5.35 -1.39
C GLU A 198 -19.45 4.21 -0.36
N ALA A 199 -18.44 3.38 -0.54
CA ALA A 199 -18.16 2.27 0.36
C ALA A 199 -17.57 2.73 1.70
N ALA A 200 -16.81 3.82 1.72
CA ALA A 200 -16.16 4.35 2.91
C ALA A 200 -17.14 5.02 3.88
N GLU A 201 -16.90 4.91 5.18
CA GLU A 201 -17.56 5.74 6.19
C GLU A 201 -16.98 7.16 6.19
N VAL A 202 -15.68 7.27 5.99
CA VAL A 202 -14.95 8.52 5.75
C VAL A 202 -14.12 8.35 4.49
N TYR A 203 -14.16 9.33 3.59
CA TYR A 203 -13.30 9.36 2.42
C TYR A 203 -12.38 10.58 2.50
N LEU A 204 -11.08 10.34 2.34
CA LEU A 204 -10.03 11.36 2.44
C LEU A 204 -9.37 11.58 1.07
N THR A 205 -9.26 12.82 0.66
CA THR A 205 -8.41 13.21 -0.47
C THR A 205 -6.96 13.45 -0.03
N SER A 206 -6.76 13.71 1.26
CA SER A 206 -5.46 13.79 1.93
C SER A 206 -5.58 13.30 3.36
N LEU A 207 -4.56 12.61 3.86
CA LEU A 207 -4.52 12.15 5.27
C LEU A 207 -4.58 13.32 6.27
N THR A 208 -4.22 14.52 5.85
CA THR A 208 -4.30 15.75 6.68
C THR A 208 -5.72 16.14 7.05
N GLU A 209 -6.74 15.62 6.35
CA GLU A 209 -8.15 15.91 6.60
C GLU A 209 -8.71 15.08 7.79
N PHE A 210 -8.09 13.97 8.13
CA PHE A 210 -8.61 13.01 9.11
C PHE A 210 -8.94 13.60 10.48
N PRO A 211 -8.15 14.52 11.08
CA PRO A 211 -8.49 15.13 12.37
C PRO A 211 -9.87 15.77 12.40
N GLY A 212 -10.36 16.33 11.29
CA GLY A 212 -11.69 16.90 11.16
C GLY A 212 -12.83 15.89 11.25
N HIS A 213 -12.55 14.61 11.02
CA HIS A 213 -13.52 13.51 11.08
C HIS A 213 -13.53 12.77 12.42
N TRP A 214 -12.59 13.07 13.33
CA TRP A 214 -12.40 12.31 14.57
C TRP A 214 -13.60 12.35 15.50
N GLU A 215 -14.14 13.54 15.79
CA GLU A 215 -15.26 13.68 16.72
C GLU A 215 -16.54 12.99 16.22
N PRO A 216 -16.93 13.11 14.93
CA PRO A 216 -18.05 12.35 14.38
C PRO A 216 -17.89 10.82 14.49
N LEU A 217 -16.68 10.30 14.31
CA LEU A 217 -16.39 8.86 14.37
C LEU A 217 -16.48 8.28 15.79
N ASN A 218 -16.37 9.12 16.83
CA ASN A 218 -16.36 8.69 18.23
C ASN A 218 -17.67 8.96 18.98
N LYS A 219 -18.68 9.47 18.28
CA LYS A 219 -20.05 9.62 18.82
C LYS A 219 -20.79 8.30 18.75
#